data_b25e1ac9427d05dc84cf1e9ffb91fd8d
#
_entry.id   b25e1ac9427d05dc84cf1e9ffb91fd8d
#
_cell.length_a   1.000
_cell.length_b   1.000
_cell.length_c   1.000
_cell.angle_alpha   90.00
_cell.angle_beta   90.00
_cell.angle_gamma   90.00
#
_symmetry.space_group_name_H-M   'P 1'
#
loop_
_entity.id
_entity.type
_entity.pdbx_description
1 polymer ?
#
loop_
_entity_poly.entity_id
_entity_poly.type
_entity_poly.pdbx_seq_one_letter_code
_entity_poly.pdbx_strand_id
1 'polypeptide(L)'
;INQLSTLLFLAVGFINKVSASNRLLEIQSSDAIQGQISSYILHFKQESLPPPYPFAEEKAFLKSIRQSNKAETQRLLNELLGHILFASGQKIPQVKSRVCELLVLTGRAAIDAGADADTTLRLCHESRQAIEASDNIEKMCLSLTETVHILMDNLFQFSDIRHAQAIHLCMQYMDNHYYDKITLEKLAEMVYLSPSYLSR
;
A
#
# COMPACT_ATOMS: atom_id res chain seq x y z
N ILE A 1 6.12 6.37 32.05
CA ILE A 1 4.64 6.35 31.93
C ILE A 1 4.20 7.25 30.76
N ASN A 2 4.86 8.40 30.51
CA ASN A 2 4.42 9.38 29.51
C ASN A 2 4.65 8.99 28.04
N GLN A 3 5.69 8.24 27.70
CA GLN A 3 6.02 7.93 26.31
C GLN A 3 5.02 6.94 25.67
N LEU A 4 4.52 5.99 26.42
CA LEU A 4 3.56 4.98 25.94
C LEU A 4 2.16 5.56 25.72
N SER A 5 1.76 6.45 26.61
CA SER A 5 0.52 7.21 26.48
C SER A 5 0.54 8.11 25.24
N THR A 6 1.69 8.72 24.94
CA THR A 6 1.86 9.57 23.74
C THR A 6 1.88 8.74 22.47
N LEU A 7 2.51 7.53 22.45
CA LEU A 7 2.48 6.59 21.32
C LEU A 7 1.06 6.09 21.02
N LEU A 8 0.32 5.72 22.07
CA LEU A 8 -1.08 5.32 21.94
C LEU A 8 -1.96 6.45 21.41
N PHE A 9 -1.76 7.65 21.92
CA PHE A 9 -2.50 8.85 21.51
C PHE A 9 -2.19 9.22 20.05
N LEU A 10 -0.90 9.17 19.62
CA LEU A 10 -0.50 9.40 18.24
C LEU A 10 -1.02 8.33 17.29
N ALA A 11 -0.94 7.04 17.69
CA ALA A 11 -1.47 5.94 16.90
C ALA A 11 -2.99 6.05 16.74
N VAL A 12 -3.72 6.35 17.81
CA VAL A 12 -5.17 6.55 17.78
C VAL A 12 -5.54 7.81 17.00
N GLY A 13 -4.79 8.91 17.16
CA GLY A 13 -5.00 10.16 16.41
C GLY A 13 -4.75 9.98 14.91
N PHE A 14 -3.70 9.22 14.55
CA PHE A 14 -3.39 8.87 13.17
C PHE A 14 -4.50 8.02 12.55
N ILE A 15 -4.94 6.96 13.23
CA ILE A 15 -6.04 6.08 12.78
C ILE A 15 -7.32 6.90 12.61
N ASN A 16 -7.67 7.74 13.56
CA ASN A 16 -8.90 8.53 13.49
C ASN A 16 -8.90 9.55 12.35
N LYS A 17 -7.74 10.15 12.01
CA LYS A 17 -7.64 11.08 10.87
C LYS A 17 -7.66 10.37 9.52
N VAL A 18 -6.97 9.24 9.40
CA VAL A 18 -7.03 8.40 8.19
C VAL A 18 -8.45 7.86 8.00
N SER A 19 -9.10 7.47 9.09
CA SER A 19 -10.52 7.09 9.10
C SER A 19 -11.46 8.22 8.69
N ALA A 20 -11.24 9.46 9.09
CA ALA A 20 -12.09 10.59 8.71
C ALA A 20 -12.12 10.87 7.20
N SER A 21 -11.08 10.48 6.47
CA SER A 21 -11.02 10.58 5.01
C SER A 21 -11.80 9.49 4.27
N ASN A 22 -12.14 8.38 4.95
CA ASN A 22 -12.80 7.18 4.38
C ASN A 22 -14.14 6.84 5.03
N ARG A 23 -14.96 7.80 5.34
CA ARG A 23 -16.18 7.70 6.19
C ARG A 23 -17.25 6.67 5.83
N LEU A 24 -17.18 5.96 4.71
CA LEU A 24 -18.24 5.01 4.29
C LEU A 24 -17.91 3.53 4.48
N LEU A 25 -16.66 3.16 4.88
CA LEU A 25 -16.27 1.76 5.13
C LEU A 25 -15.84 1.46 6.57
N GLU A 26 -16.01 2.37 7.50
CA GLU A 26 -15.13 2.55 8.66
C GLU A 26 -15.64 2.11 10.03
N ILE A 27 -16.89 1.77 10.21
CA ILE A 27 -17.37 1.45 11.57
C ILE A 27 -16.92 0.05 12.04
N GLN A 28 -16.61 -0.86 11.12
CA GLN A 28 -16.17 -2.23 11.46
C GLN A 28 -14.65 -2.42 11.48
N SER A 29 -13.87 -1.53 10.86
CA SER A 29 -12.41 -1.68 10.76
C SER A 29 -11.64 -0.96 11.88
N SER A 30 -12.19 0.07 12.47
CA SER A 30 -11.52 0.89 13.49
C SER A 30 -11.16 0.09 14.75
N ASP A 31 -12.09 -0.71 15.27
CA ASP A 31 -11.88 -1.52 16.49
C ASP A 31 -10.89 -2.67 16.24
N ALA A 32 -10.90 -3.25 15.04
CA ALA A 32 -9.95 -4.31 14.65
C ALA A 32 -8.53 -3.76 14.49
N ILE A 33 -8.38 -2.57 13.90
CA ILE A 33 -7.08 -1.89 13.73
C ILE A 33 -6.51 -1.43 15.07
N GLN A 34 -7.34 -0.87 15.96
CA GLN A 34 -6.93 -0.52 17.32
C GLN A 34 -6.51 -1.76 18.12
N GLY A 35 -7.22 -2.86 17.98
CA GLY A 35 -6.87 -4.14 18.60
C GLY A 35 -5.53 -4.68 18.10
N GLN A 36 -5.26 -4.60 16.80
CA GLN A 36 -3.99 -5.05 16.21
C GLN A 36 -2.80 -4.20 16.66
N ILE A 37 -2.91 -2.88 16.66
CA ILE A 37 -1.85 -1.99 17.12
C ILE A 37 -1.61 -2.16 18.62
N SER A 38 -2.66 -2.29 19.42
CA SER A 38 -2.54 -2.51 20.87
C SER A 38 -1.90 -3.86 21.19
N SER A 39 -2.23 -4.93 20.47
CA SER A 39 -1.60 -6.24 20.63
C SER A 39 -0.13 -6.22 20.20
N TYR A 40 0.20 -5.49 19.14
CA TYR A 40 1.57 -5.28 18.68
C TYR A 40 2.41 -4.55 19.75
N ILE A 41 1.90 -3.45 20.31
CA ILE A 41 2.57 -2.70 21.38
C ILE A 41 2.74 -3.55 22.66
N LEU A 42 1.75 -4.39 23.00
CA LEU A 42 1.82 -5.29 24.16
C LEU A 42 2.86 -6.40 23.97
N HIS A 43 2.98 -6.95 22.76
CA HIS A 43 3.98 -7.98 22.45
C HIS A 43 5.41 -7.44 22.60
N PHE A 44 5.68 -6.23 22.15
CA PHE A 44 7.00 -5.58 22.28
C PHE A 44 7.36 -5.10 23.69
N LYS A 45 6.38 -4.96 24.59
CA LYS A 45 6.66 -4.63 26.00
C LYS A 45 7.46 -5.72 26.74
N GLN A 46 7.48 -6.93 26.22
CA GLN A 46 8.15 -8.06 26.87
C GLN A 46 9.61 -8.24 26.44
N GLU A 47 10.06 -7.55 25.40
CA GLU A 47 11.43 -7.65 24.89
C GLU A 47 12.21 -6.34 25.20
N SER A 48 13.35 -6.49 25.89
CA SER A 48 14.19 -5.37 26.33
C SER A 48 15.03 -4.72 25.21
N LEU A 49 14.90 -5.18 23.96
CA LEU A 49 15.60 -4.67 22.77
C LEU A 49 14.61 -4.25 21.69
N PRO A 50 14.87 -3.18 20.93
CA PRO A 50 14.04 -2.86 19.80
C PRO A 50 14.01 -4.02 18.81
N PRO A 51 12.82 -4.45 18.36
CA PRO A 51 12.71 -5.58 17.45
C PRO A 51 13.48 -5.31 16.15
N PRO A 52 14.07 -6.34 15.52
CA PRO A 52 14.70 -6.17 14.22
C PRO A 52 13.69 -5.66 13.20
N TYR A 53 14.18 -4.94 12.18
CA TYR A 53 13.31 -4.41 11.13
C TYR A 53 12.49 -5.55 10.46
N PRO A 54 11.17 -5.38 10.26
CA PRO A 54 10.27 -6.43 9.76
C PRO A 54 10.36 -6.58 8.24
N PHE A 55 11.46 -7.11 7.73
CA PHE A 55 11.69 -7.32 6.29
C PHE A 55 10.67 -8.27 5.64
N ALA A 56 10.10 -9.20 6.40
CA ALA A 56 9.09 -10.13 5.88
C ALA A 56 7.78 -9.40 5.59
N GLU A 57 7.37 -8.53 6.50
CA GLU A 57 6.18 -7.67 6.38
C GLU A 57 6.36 -6.63 5.28
N GLU A 58 7.55 -6.03 5.13
CA GLU A 58 7.88 -5.14 4.03
C GLU A 58 7.74 -5.86 2.68
N LYS A 59 8.31 -7.06 2.55
CA LYS A 59 8.16 -7.86 1.32
C LYS A 59 6.70 -8.21 1.03
N ALA A 60 5.93 -8.55 2.06
CA ALA A 60 4.50 -8.83 1.93
C ALA A 60 3.72 -7.58 1.50
N PHE A 61 4.04 -6.41 2.06
CA PHE A 61 3.49 -5.11 1.69
C PHE A 61 3.75 -4.78 0.21
N LEU A 62 5.00 -4.89 -0.24
CA LEU A 62 5.34 -4.63 -1.64
C LEU A 62 4.68 -5.64 -2.59
N LYS A 63 4.52 -6.88 -2.16
CA LYS A 63 3.78 -7.90 -2.90
C LYS A 63 2.30 -7.55 -3.00
N SER A 64 1.66 -7.08 -1.94
CA SER A 64 0.24 -6.69 -1.94
C SER A 64 -0.04 -5.53 -2.90
N ILE A 65 0.90 -4.56 -3.02
CA ILE A 65 0.84 -3.49 -4.02
C ILE A 65 0.88 -4.07 -5.44
N ARG A 66 1.84 -4.95 -5.73
CA ARG A 66 1.95 -5.59 -7.06
C ARG A 66 0.72 -6.42 -7.42
N GLN A 67 0.01 -6.92 -6.44
CA GLN A 67 -1.24 -7.67 -6.61
C GLN A 67 -2.49 -6.79 -6.61
N SER A 68 -2.33 -5.47 -6.49
CA SER A 68 -3.42 -4.49 -6.37
C SER A 68 -4.42 -4.83 -5.24
N ASN A 69 -3.95 -5.47 -4.16
CA ASN A 69 -4.78 -5.84 -3.01
C ASN A 69 -4.83 -4.69 -1.99
N LYS A 70 -5.80 -3.78 -2.18
CA LYS A 70 -5.94 -2.55 -1.38
C LYS A 70 -6.08 -2.82 0.12
N ALA A 71 -6.90 -3.80 0.52
CA ALA A 71 -7.15 -4.10 1.94
C ALA A 71 -5.89 -4.61 2.64
N GLU A 72 -5.17 -5.55 2.01
CA GLU A 72 -3.94 -6.11 2.56
C GLU A 72 -2.79 -5.08 2.56
N THR A 73 -2.71 -4.24 1.52
CA THR A 73 -1.74 -3.14 1.46
C THR A 73 -1.94 -2.17 2.64
N GLN A 74 -3.18 -1.79 2.93
CA GLN A 74 -3.48 -0.89 4.05
C GLN A 74 -3.14 -1.53 5.41
N ARG A 75 -3.48 -2.80 5.60
CA ARG A 75 -3.18 -3.54 6.83
C ARG A 75 -1.67 -3.59 7.08
N LEU A 76 -0.89 -4.01 6.08
CA LEU A 76 0.57 -4.12 6.18
C LEU A 76 1.25 -2.77 6.32
N LEU A 77 0.75 -1.71 5.66
CA LEU A 77 1.24 -0.34 5.86
C LEU A 77 1.12 0.10 7.33
N ASN A 78 -0.04 -0.15 7.95
CA ASN A 78 -0.27 0.21 9.34
C ASN A 78 0.67 -0.55 10.30
N GLU A 79 0.94 -1.83 10.04
CA GLU A 79 1.91 -2.62 10.81
C GLU A 79 3.32 -2.08 10.68
N LEU A 80 3.76 -1.76 9.45
CA LEU A 80 5.09 -1.19 9.18
C LEU A 80 5.26 0.19 9.82
N LEU A 81 4.26 1.06 9.72
CA LEU A 81 4.28 2.36 10.38
C LEU A 81 4.34 2.23 11.90
N GLY A 82 3.54 1.32 12.48
CA GLY A 82 3.59 1.02 13.92
C GLY A 82 4.99 0.57 14.35
N HIS A 83 5.64 -0.31 13.59
CA HIS A 83 7.01 -0.75 13.84
C HIS A 83 8.03 0.40 13.73
N ILE A 84 7.95 1.21 12.66
CA ILE A 84 8.83 2.37 12.46
C ILE A 84 8.74 3.33 13.64
N LEU A 85 7.55 3.65 14.10
CA LEU A 85 7.32 4.55 15.21
C LEU A 85 7.88 4.00 16.53
N PHE A 86 7.67 2.70 16.78
CA PHE A 86 8.18 2.03 17.97
C PHE A 86 9.71 1.96 17.97
N ALA A 87 10.31 1.44 16.89
CA ALA A 87 11.76 1.20 16.78
C ALA A 87 12.57 2.51 16.75
N SER A 88 12.01 3.59 16.19
CA SER A 88 12.68 4.89 16.15
C SER A 88 12.69 5.64 17.49
N GLY A 89 11.95 5.15 18.51
CA GLY A 89 11.79 5.88 19.77
C GLY A 89 11.28 7.30 19.56
N GLN A 90 10.50 7.55 18.52
CA GLN A 90 9.96 8.85 18.10
C GLN A 90 11.03 9.90 17.71
N LYS A 91 12.22 9.48 17.37
CA LYS A 91 13.25 10.39 16.87
C LYS A 91 12.91 10.80 15.43
N ILE A 92 12.53 12.05 15.25
CA ILE A 92 12.09 12.63 13.97
C ILE A 92 13.01 12.26 12.80
N PRO A 93 14.35 12.41 12.88
CA PRO A 93 15.22 12.08 11.74
C PRO A 93 15.16 10.61 11.34
N GLN A 94 15.01 9.70 12.32
CA GLN A 94 14.93 8.26 12.06
C GLN A 94 13.61 7.87 11.43
N VAL A 95 12.49 8.41 11.94
CA VAL A 95 11.15 8.21 11.35
C VAL A 95 11.14 8.74 9.92
N LYS A 96 11.62 9.97 9.71
CA LYS A 96 11.71 10.61 8.40
C LYS A 96 12.45 9.75 7.39
N SER A 97 13.64 9.24 7.74
CA SER A 97 14.44 8.35 6.88
C SER A 97 13.65 7.09 6.50
N ARG A 98 13.06 6.40 7.47
CA ARG A 98 12.32 5.15 7.24
C ARG A 98 11.04 5.34 6.42
N VAL A 99 10.31 6.43 6.67
CA VAL A 99 9.12 6.77 5.88
C VAL A 99 9.49 7.09 4.43
N CYS A 100 10.60 7.82 4.21
CA CYS A 100 11.10 8.09 2.85
C CYS A 100 11.59 6.82 2.14
N GLU A 101 12.26 5.90 2.83
CA GLU A 101 12.67 4.60 2.27
C GLU A 101 11.45 3.81 1.81
N LEU A 102 10.43 3.70 2.67
CA LEU A 102 9.20 2.98 2.35
C LEU A 102 8.44 3.63 1.19
N LEU A 103 8.42 4.97 1.11
CA LEU A 103 7.84 5.71 -0.01
C LEU A 103 8.49 5.34 -1.35
N VAL A 104 9.83 5.28 -1.39
CA VAL A 104 10.57 4.91 -2.61
C VAL A 104 10.25 3.48 -3.05
N LEU A 105 10.22 2.54 -2.09
CA LEU A 105 9.88 1.15 -2.37
C LEU A 105 8.43 1.00 -2.87
N THR A 106 7.51 1.74 -2.27
CA THR A 106 6.10 1.80 -2.70
C THR A 106 5.95 2.26 -4.14
N GLY A 107 6.61 3.38 -4.50
CA GLY A 107 6.57 3.90 -5.86
C GLY A 107 7.09 2.90 -6.90
N ARG A 108 8.20 2.23 -6.60
CA ARG A 108 8.74 1.17 -7.47
C ARG A 108 7.80 -0.02 -7.60
N ALA A 109 7.22 -0.48 -6.49
CA ALA A 109 6.26 -1.59 -6.52
C ALA A 109 4.99 -1.23 -7.32
N ALA A 110 4.54 0.03 -7.27
CA ALA A 110 3.42 0.51 -8.07
C ALA A 110 3.75 0.53 -9.58
N ILE A 111 4.96 0.99 -9.95
CA ILE A 111 5.43 0.96 -11.35
C ILE A 111 5.55 -0.49 -11.85
N ASP A 112 6.10 -1.39 -11.04
CA ASP A 112 6.16 -2.84 -11.35
C ASP A 112 4.76 -3.44 -11.55
N ALA A 113 3.75 -2.93 -10.83
CA ALA A 113 2.35 -3.32 -10.98
C ALA A 113 1.67 -2.69 -12.22
N GLY A 114 2.36 -1.77 -12.91
CA GLY A 114 1.90 -1.14 -14.13
C GLY A 114 1.28 0.25 -13.94
N ALA A 115 1.53 0.92 -12.82
CA ALA A 115 1.23 2.35 -12.71
C ALA A 115 2.10 3.15 -13.70
N ASP A 116 1.56 4.29 -14.16
CA ASP A 116 2.31 5.22 -15.00
C ASP A 116 3.54 5.76 -14.23
N ALA A 117 4.71 5.59 -14.83
CA ALA A 117 5.98 5.89 -14.17
C ALA A 117 6.13 7.39 -13.86
N ASP A 118 5.81 8.27 -14.81
CA ASP A 118 5.99 9.72 -14.66
C ASP A 118 5.06 10.28 -13.58
N THR A 119 3.80 9.86 -13.60
CA THR A 119 2.80 10.24 -12.59
C THR A 119 3.18 9.72 -11.20
N THR A 120 3.63 8.45 -11.10
CA THR A 120 4.06 7.83 -9.85
C THR A 120 5.27 8.53 -9.26
N LEU A 121 6.30 8.79 -10.08
CA LEU A 121 7.52 9.47 -9.63
C LEU A 121 7.25 10.90 -9.18
N ARG A 122 6.37 11.63 -9.88
CA ARG A 122 5.96 12.99 -9.48
C ARG A 122 5.23 12.97 -8.15
N LEU A 123 4.27 12.07 -7.95
CA LEU A 123 3.54 11.92 -6.70
C LEU A 123 4.47 11.56 -5.52
N CYS A 124 5.40 10.61 -5.74
CA CYS A 124 6.40 10.26 -4.73
C CYS A 124 7.35 11.44 -4.41
N HIS A 125 7.70 12.26 -5.40
CA HIS A 125 8.53 13.44 -5.20
C HIS A 125 7.82 14.50 -4.34
N GLU A 126 6.56 14.80 -4.64
CA GLU A 126 5.72 15.73 -3.88
C GLU A 126 5.54 15.28 -2.43
N SER A 127 5.22 13.98 -2.22
CA SER A 127 5.10 13.38 -0.90
C SER A 127 6.43 13.44 -0.12
N ARG A 128 7.54 13.14 -0.79
CA ARG A 128 8.86 13.23 -0.18
C ARG A 128 9.18 14.64 0.29
N GLN A 129 8.90 15.66 -0.52
CA GLN A 129 9.11 17.06 -0.12
C GLN A 129 8.27 17.42 1.12
N ALA A 130 7.00 16.98 1.18
CA ALA A 130 6.14 17.19 2.33
C ALA A 130 6.68 16.50 3.61
N ILE A 131 7.19 15.27 3.48
CA ILE A 131 7.81 14.52 4.57
C ILE A 131 9.10 15.23 5.04
N GLU A 132 9.99 15.63 4.13
CA GLU A 132 11.24 16.29 4.44
C GLU A 132 11.04 17.65 5.12
N ALA A 133 10.04 18.41 4.71
CA ALA A 133 9.68 19.71 5.27
C ALA A 133 8.96 19.61 6.63
N SER A 134 8.45 18.44 7.01
CA SER A 134 7.68 18.27 8.24
C SER A 134 8.56 17.86 9.42
N ASP A 135 8.30 18.45 10.57
CA ASP A 135 8.83 18.00 11.88
C ASP A 135 7.74 17.33 12.73
N ASN A 136 6.61 16.98 12.10
CA ASN A 136 5.49 16.29 12.74
C ASN A 136 5.39 14.87 12.20
N ILE A 137 5.60 13.89 13.07
CA ILE A 137 5.57 12.46 12.72
C ILE A 137 4.22 12.05 12.12
N GLU A 138 3.12 12.53 12.69
CA GLU A 138 1.77 12.23 12.20
C GLU A 138 1.59 12.68 10.74
N LYS A 139 2.05 13.91 10.42
CA LYS A 139 1.99 14.43 9.06
C LYS A 139 2.85 13.63 8.09
N MET A 140 4.03 13.15 8.51
CA MET A 140 4.89 12.29 7.68
C MET A 140 4.20 10.97 7.34
N CYS A 141 3.65 10.31 8.36
CA CYS A 141 2.92 9.05 8.18
C CYS A 141 1.66 9.24 7.33
N LEU A 142 0.93 10.35 7.53
CA LEU A 142 -0.25 10.68 6.73
C LEU A 142 0.11 10.89 5.26
N SER A 143 1.18 11.65 4.97
CA SER A 143 1.64 11.88 3.59
C SER A 143 1.98 10.56 2.88
N LEU A 144 2.66 9.62 3.55
CA LEU A 144 2.91 8.30 2.98
C LEU A 144 1.60 7.53 2.74
N THR A 145 0.69 7.52 3.73
CA THR A 145 -0.57 6.79 3.62
C THR A 145 -1.44 7.31 2.48
N GLU A 146 -1.55 8.63 2.34
CA GLU A 146 -2.29 9.27 1.23
C GLU A 146 -1.67 8.90 -0.12
N THR A 147 -0.34 8.91 -0.22
CA THR A 147 0.37 8.51 -1.44
C THR A 147 0.08 7.05 -1.79
N VAL A 148 0.16 6.13 -0.82
CA VAL A 148 -0.17 4.71 -1.03
C VAL A 148 -1.61 4.56 -1.51
N HIS A 149 -2.55 5.29 -0.90
CA HIS A 149 -3.96 5.27 -1.32
C HIS A 149 -4.16 5.70 -2.78
N ILE A 150 -3.58 6.86 -3.16
CA ILE A 150 -3.67 7.37 -4.53
C ILE A 150 -3.07 6.37 -5.53
N LEU A 151 -1.90 5.80 -5.19
CA LEU A 151 -1.26 4.80 -6.04
C LEU A 151 -2.11 3.53 -6.20
N MET A 152 -2.72 3.05 -5.11
CA MET A 152 -3.61 1.89 -5.17
C MET A 152 -4.89 2.17 -5.95
N ASP A 153 -5.49 3.36 -5.82
CA ASP A 153 -6.66 3.76 -6.59
C ASP A 153 -6.35 3.85 -8.09
N ASN A 154 -5.20 4.43 -8.44
CA ASN A 154 -4.73 4.46 -9.82
C ASN A 154 -4.50 3.06 -10.38
N LEU A 155 -3.83 2.18 -9.63
CA LEU A 155 -3.62 0.79 -10.06
C LEU A 155 -4.94 0.05 -10.29
N PHE A 156 -5.92 0.26 -9.43
CA PHE A 156 -7.24 -0.36 -9.56
C PHE A 156 -7.97 0.14 -10.81
N GLN A 157 -8.03 1.44 -11.05
CA GLN A 157 -8.65 2.02 -12.23
C GLN A 157 -7.98 1.60 -13.54
N PHE A 158 -6.64 1.56 -13.57
CA PHE A 158 -5.89 1.11 -14.75
C PHE A 158 -6.00 -0.40 -14.99
N SER A 159 -6.12 -1.19 -13.93
CA SER A 159 -6.37 -2.62 -14.01
C SER A 159 -7.74 -2.89 -14.63
N ASP A 160 -8.78 -2.23 -14.18
CA ASP A 160 -10.14 -2.39 -14.69
C ASP A 160 -10.27 -1.96 -16.16
N ILE A 161 -9.64 -0.84 -16.55
CA ILE A 161 -9.66 -0.36 -17.93
C ILE A 161 -8.89 -1.33 -18.85
N ARG A 162 -7.70 -1.79 -18.43
CA ARG A 162 -6.93 -2.77 -19.22
C ARG A 162 -7.65 -4.12 -19.32
N HIS A 163 -8.26 -4.58 -18.24
CA HIS A 163 -9.07 -5.79 -18.26
C HIS A 163 -10.27 -5.65 -19.19
N ALA A 164 -11.01 -4.55 -19.11
CA ALA A 164 -12.12 -4.29 -20.00
C ALA A 164 -11.70 -4.23 -21.48
N GLN A 165 -10.58 -3.59 -21.79
CA GLN A 165 -10.02 -3.55 -23.14
C GLN A 165 -9.54 -4.92 -23.61
N ALA A 166 -8.83 -5.66 -22.76
CA ALA A 166 -8.36 -7.01 -23.09
C ALA A 166 -9.54 -7.96 -23.34
N ILE A 167 -10.56 -7.92 -22.48
CA ILE A 167 -11.80 -8.70 -22.68
C ILE A 167 -12.49 -8.31 -23.97
N HIS A 168 -12.63 -7.02 -24.24
CA HIS A 168 -13.27 -6.52 -25.47
C HIS A 168 -12.52 -6.99 -26.73
N LEU A 169 -11.19 -6.90 -26.76
CA LEU A 169 -10.36 -7.39 -27.85
C LEU A 169 -10.46 -8.91 -28.02
N CYS A 170 -10.46 -9.67 -26.93
CA CYS A 170 -10.67 -11.13 -26.98
C CYS A 170 -12.05 -11.47 -27.56
N MET A 171 -13.11 -10.80 -27.11
CA MET A 171 -14.47 -11.01 -27.64
C MET A 171 -14.54 -10.69 -29.13
N GLN A 172 -14.03 -9.52 -29.53
CA GLN A 172 -13.99 -9.12 -30.94
C GLN A 172 -13.22 -10.12 -31.82
N TYR A 173 -12.09 -10.64 -31.31
CA TYR A 173 -11.34 -11.66 -32.01
C TYR A 173 -12.14 -12.97 -32.13
N MET A 174 -12.77 -13.43 -31.06
CA MET A 174 -13.62 -14.62 -31.07
C MET A 174 -14.81 -14.48 -32.03
N ASP A 175 -15.47 -13.32 -32.04
CA ASP A 175 -16.58 -13.04 -32.96
C ASP A 175 -16.16 -13.05 -34.43
N ASN A 176 -14.94 -12.61 -34.77
CA ASN A 176 -14.44 -12.59 -36.13
C ASN A 176 -13.83 -13.91 -36.59
N HIS A 177 -13.46 -14.82 -35.67
CA HIS A 177 -12.74 -16.05 -35.93
C HIS A 177 -13.44 -17.28 -35.34
N TYR A 178 -14.76 -17.22 -35.13
CA TYR A 178 -15.52 -18.29 -34.47
C TYR A 178 -15.50 -19.64 -35.25
N TYR A 179 -15.11 -19.65 -36.53
CA TYR A 179 -14.89 -20.86 -37.30
C TYR A 179 -13.48 -21.46 -37.11
N ASP A 180 -12.55 -20.71 -36.53
CA ASP A 180 -11.16 -21.12 -36.35
C ASP A 180 -10.97 -21.78 -34.97
N LYS A 181 -9.90 -22.58 -34.84
CA LYS A 181 -9.50 -23.10 -33.55
C LYS A 181 -8.87 -21.97 -32.70
N ILE A 182 -9.64 -21.41 -31.81
CA ILE A 182 -9.19 -20.38 -30.85
C ILE A 182 -8.59 -21.07 -29.64
N THR A 183 -7.38 -20.69 -29.25
CA THR A 183 -6.72 -21.18 -28.03
C THR A 183 -6.49 -20.06 -27.04
N LEU A 184 -6.42 -20.38 -25.74
CA LEU A 184 -6.18 -19.44 -24.67
C LEU A 184 -4.82 -18.74 -24.84
N GLU A 185 -3.82 -19.49 -25.31
CA GLU A 185 -2.47 -18.98 -25.57
C GLU A 185 -2.50 -17.86 -26.62
N LYS A 186 -3.25 -18.07 -27.71
CA LYS A 186 -3.38 -17.08 -28.78
C LYS A 186 -4.09 -15.81 -28.33
N LEU A 187 -5.14 -15.94 -27.51
CA LEU A 187 -5.83 -14.79 -26.92
C LEU A 187 -4.92 -14.04 -25.96
N ALA A 188 -4.18 -14.75 -25.11
CA ALA A 188 -3.26 -14.16 -24.14
C ALA A 188 -2.11 -13.40 -24.83
N GLU A 189 -1.53 -13.97 -25.88
CA GLU A 189 -0.50 -13.31 -26.70
C GLU A 189 -1.01 -12.01 -27.31
N MET A 190 -2.22 -12.01 -27.86
CA MET A 190 -2.84 -10.86 -28.51
C MET A 190 -3.05 -9.68 -27.55
N VAL A 191 -3.36 -9.96 -26.28
CA VAL A 191 -3.59 -8.93 -25.25
C VAL A 191 -2.38 -8.72 -24.33
N TYR A 192 -1.24 -9.31 -24.68
CA TYR A 192 0.02 -9.21 -23.91
C TYR A 192 -0.11 -9.67 -22.45
N LEU A 193 -0.92 -10.70 -22.20
CA LEU A 193 -1.11 -11.30 -20.88
C LEU A 193 -0.59 -12.74 -20.86
N SER A 194 -0.34 -13.29 -19.67
CA SER A 194 -0.08 -14.73 -19.56
C SER A 194 -1.39 -15.54 -19.66
N PRO A 195 -1.39 -16.74 -20.22
CA PRO A 195 -2.59 -17.60 -20.27
C PRO A 195 -3.20 -17.85 -18.89
N SER A 196 -2.35 -18.04 -17.86
CA SER A 196 -2.79 -18.23 -16.47
C SER A 196 -3.47 -17.00 -15.89
N TYR A 197 -3.15 -15.81 -16.37
CA TYR A 197 -3.77 -14.57 -15.93
C TYR A 197 -5.10 -14.34 -16.66
N LEU A 198 -5.16 -14.62 -17.95
CA LEU A 198 -6.38 -14.46 -18.75
C LEU A 198 -7.48 -15.47 -18.37
N SER A 199 -7.10 -16.61 -17.77
CA SER A 199 -8.04 -17.66 -17.36
C SER A 199 -8.64 -17.49 -15.95
N ARG A 200 -8.22 -16.47 -15.19
CA ARG A 200 -8.76 -16.17 -13.86
C ARG A 200 -9.91 -15.18 -13.92
#